data_f57d88fe3262af51984ce00b810497b4
#
_entry.id   f57d88fe3262af51984ce00b810497b4
#
_cell.length_a   1.000
_cell.length_b   1.000
_cell.length_c   1.000
_cell.angle_alpha   90.00
_cell.angle_beta   90.00
_cell.angle_gamma   90.00
#
_symmetry.space_group_name_H-M   'P 1'
#
loop_
_entity.id
_entity.type
_entity.pdbx_description
1 polymer ?
#
loop_
_entity_poly.entity_id
_entity_poly.type
_entity_poly.pdbx_seq_one_letter_code
_entity_poly.pdbx_strand_id
1 'polypeptide(L)'
;FLPDKAIDLIDEACAMIRTEMDSMPTELDVINRKIIQMQIEEAALKNEDDELSKARLAELQKELAENRETFKTMKAQWENEKKAIGQVQQLREKIEHLNRDIELAEKNGEYEKAAKLKYGDLPELKKQLEQDEKQTQNAKGSNLLRNKVTEEEIAKIIERWTGIPVSRLMESEREKL
;
A
#
# COMPACT_ATOMS: atom_id res chain seq x y z
N PHE A 1 -20.12 23.70 0.49
CA PHE A 1 -19.98 23.92 -0.97
C PHE A 1 -19.33 22.71 -1.61
N LEU A 2 -19.60 22.42 -2.90
CA LEU A 2 -19.16 21.19 -3.59
C LEU A 2 -17.63 21.00 -3.67
N PRO A 3 -16.79 22.03 -3.94
CA PRO A 3 -15.34 21.82 -4.02
C PRO A 3 -14.71 21.41 -2.69
N ASP A 4 -15.18 21.95 -1.58
CA ASP A 4 -14.63 21.63 -0.24
C ASP A 4 -14.89 20.16 0.12
N LYS A 5 -16.12 19.67 -0.15
CA LYS A 5 -16.46 18.26 0.09
C LYS A 5 -15.71 17.26 -0.79
N ALA A 6 -15.35 17.67 -2.01
CA ALA A 6 -14.52 16.83 -2.88
C ALA A 6 -13.08 16.74 -2.34
N ILE A 7 -12.54 17.81 -1.78
CA ILE A 7 -11.23 17.82 -1.13
C ILE A 7 -11.27 16.92 0.11
N ASP A 8 -12.29 17.05 0.97
CA ASP A 8 -12.47 16.21 2.16
C ASP A 8 -12.53 14.72 1.81
N LEU A 9 -13.24 14.35 0.71
CA LEU A 9 -13.31 12.97 0.22
C LEU A 9 -11.95 12.45 -0.23
N ILE A 10 -11.18 13.27 -0.94
CA ILE A 10 -9.83 12.90 -1.40
C ILE A 10 -8.89 12.74 -0.19
N ASP A 11 -8.96 13.63 0.77
CA ASP A 11 -8.14 13.56 1.98
C ASP A 11 -8.46 12.33 2.81
N GLU A 12 -9.75 11.98 2.98
CA GLU A 12 -10.15 10.76 3.67
C GLU A 12 -9.72 9.50 2.90
N ALA A 13 -9.83 9.50 1.56
CA ALA A 13 -9.36 8.41 0.73
C ALA A 13 -7.82 8.24 0.84
N CYS A 14 -7.08 9.33 0.83
CA CYS A 14 -5.63 9.30 1.03
C CYS A 14 -5.24 8.78 2.42
N ALA A 15 -5.97 9.19 3.47
CA ALA A 15 -5.75 8.72 4.83
C ALA A 15 -6.07 7.23 4.97
N MET A 16 -7.16 6.76 4.34
CA MET A 16 -7.55 5.35 4.32
C MET A 16 -6.49 4.49 3.63
N ILE A 17 -6.01 4.89 2.44
CA ILE A 17 -4.94 4.19 1.73
C ILE A 17 -3.65 4.17 2.54
N ARG A 18 -3.29 5.29 3.21
CA ARG A 18 -2.12 5.32 4.09
C ARG A 18 -2.25 4.33 5.24
N THR A 19 -3.44 4.20 5.83
CA THR A 19 -3.72 3.21 6.87
C THR A 19 -3.63 1.79 6.34
N GLU A 20 -4.15 1.52 5.13
CA GLU A 20 -4.03 0.21 4.47
C GLU A 20 -2.57 -0.14 4.15
N MET A 21 -1.76 0.82 3.73
CA MET A 21 -0.32 0.62 3.47
C MET A 21 0.45 0.26 4.74
N ASP A 22 0.03 0.77 5.89
CA ASP A 22 0.67 0.48 7.18
C ASP A 22 0.17 -0.81 7.82
N SER A 23 -1.00 -1.28 7.43
CA SER A 23 -1.57 -2.54 7.90
C SER A 23 -1.10 -3.73 7.07
N MET A 24 -1.09 -4.91 7.69
CA MET A 24 -0.78 -6.15 6.98
C MET A 24 -1.89 -6.47 5.97
N PRO A 25 -1.55 -6.81 4.71
CA PRO A 25 -2.53 -7.24 3.71
C PRO A 25 -3.39 -8.41 4.22
N THR A 26 -4.66 -8.42 3.85
CA THR A 26 -5.63 -9.44 4.29
C THR A 26 -5.15 -10.85 3.94
N GLU A 27 -4.53 -11.04 2.79
CA GLU A 27 -4.01 -12.33 2.34
C GLU A 27 -2.90 -12.85 3.27
N LEU A 28 -2.01 -11.96 3.69
CA LEU A 28 -0.95 -12.26 4.64
C LEU A 28 -1.51 -12.60 6.03
N ASP A 29 -2.51 -11.84 6.49
CA ASP A 29 -3.17 -12.06 7.77
C ASP A 29 -3.89 -13.41 7.83
N VAL A 30 -4.56 -13.81 6.73
CA VAL A 30 -5.21 -15.14 6.62
C VAL A 30 -4.19 -16.26 6.77
N ILE A 31 -3.06 -16.18 6.07
CA ILE A 31 -2.00 -17.20 6.17
C ILE A 31 -1.39 -17.21 7.58
N ASN A 32 -1.16 -16.04 8.18
CA ASN A 32 -0.64 -15.93 9.53
C ASN A 32 -1.57 -16.56 10.57
N ARG A 33 -2.86 -16.32 10.48
CA ARG A 33 -3.87 -16.95 11.35
C ARG A 33 -3.90 -18.46 11.18
N LYS A 34 -3.79 -18.95 9.93
CA LYS A 34 -3.71 -20.39 9.65
C LYS A 34 -2.48 -21.01 10.30
N ILE A 35 -1.32 -20.35 10.20
CA ILE A 35 -0.08 -20.80 10.86
C ILE A 35 -0.27 -20.88 12.39
N ILE A 36 -0.88 -19.86 12.99
CA ILE A 36 -1.13 -19.86 14.44
C ILE A 36 -2.06 -21.00 14.85
N GLN A 37 -3.13 -21.25 14.10
CA GLN A 37 -4.03 -22.39 14.36
C GLN A 37 -3.30 -23.74 14.27
N MET A 38 -2.47 -23.92 13.23
CA MET A 38 -1.66 -25.13 13.07
C MET A 38 -0.63 -25.30 14.20
N GLN A 39 -0.06 -24.21 14.70
CA GLN A 39 0.87 -24.26 15.84
C GLN A 39 0.17 -24.69 17.13
N ILE A 40 -1.07 -24.26 17.35
CA ILE A 40 -1.89 -24.69 18.50
C ILE A 40 -2.21 -26.18 18.37
N GLU A 41 -2.61 -26.64 17.18
CA GLU A 41 -2.87 -28.06 16.90
C GLU A 41 -1.60 -28.89 17.09
N GLU A 42 -0.45 -28.41 16.60
CA GLU A 42 0.87 -29.06 16.79
C GLU A 42 1.20 -29.24 18.28
N ALA A 43 0.96 -28.19 19.08
CA ALA A 43 1.22 -28.24 20.51
C ALA A 43 0.31 -29.23 21.24
N ALA A 44 -0.94 -29.36 20.82
CA ALA A 44 -1.88 -30.35 21.36
C ALA A 44 -1.46 -31.79 20.99
N LEU A 45 -1.18 -32.04 19.72
CA LEU A 45 -0.79 -33.37 19.22
C LEU A 45 0.54 -33.86 19.78
N LYS A 46 1.46 -32.97 20.16
CA LYS A 46 2.72 -33.35 20.84
C LYS A 46 2.54 -33.95 22.22
N ASN A 47 1.40 -33.72 22.85
CA ASN A 47 1.08 -34.28 24.16
C ASN A 47 0.33 -35.63 24.07
N GLU A 48 0.04 -36.10 22.87
CA GLU A 48 -0.64 -37.36 22.62
C GLU A 48 0.35 -38.43 22.16
N ASP A 49 0.26 -39.65 22.71
CA ASP A 49 1.23 -40.73 22.44
C ASP A 49 0.74 -41.81 21.44
N ASP A 50 -0.48 -41.67 20.94
CA ASP A 50 -1.05 -42.64 20.02
C ASP A 50 -0.50 -42.51 18.59
N GLU A 51 -0.53 -43.58 17.80
CA GLU A 51 0.06 -43.66 16.46
C GLU A 51 -0.66 -42.73 15.46
N LEU A 52 -1.97 -42.55 15.62
CA LEU A 52 -2.77 -41.67 14.75
C LEU A 52 -2.37 -40.18 14.94
N SER A 53 -2.21 -39.76 16.18
CA SER A 53 -1.73 -38.41 16.51
C SER A 53 -0.31 -38.17 16.00
N LYS A 54 0.57 -39.13 16.06
CA LYS A 54 1.93 -39.03 15.49
C LYS A 54 1.91 -38.90 13.96
N ALA A 55 1.06 -39.67 13.26
CA ALA A 55 0.91 -39.55 11.81
C ALA A 55 0.35 -38.16 11.43
N ARG A 56 -0.69 -37.68 12.14
CA ARG A 56 -1.27 -36.36 11.93
C ARG A 56 -0.27 -35.25 12.22
N LEU A 57 0.55 -35.40 13.27
CA LEU A 57 1.61 -34.45 13.61
C LEU A 57 2.63 -34.28 12.48
N ALA A 58 3.06 -35.41 11.86
CA ALA A 58 4.00 -35.36 10.75
C ALA A 58 3.42 -34.63 9.52
N GLU A 59 2.16 -34.88 9.19
CA GLU A 59 1.46 -34.20 8.11
C GLU A 59 1.31 -32.70 8.40
N LEU A 60 0.85 -32.34 9.61
CA LEU A 60 0.68 -30.97 10.06
C LEU A 60 1.99 -30.18 10.03
N GLN A 61 3.10 -30.79 10.44
CA GLN A 61 4.42 -30.16 10.38
C GLN A 61 4.84 -29.84 8.95
N LYS A 62 4.52 -30.71 7.99
CA LYS A 62 4.77 -30.43 6.58
C LYS A 62 3.93 -29.26 6.07
N GLU A 63 2.63 -29.28 6.32
CA GLU A 63 1.74 -28.17 5.96
C GLU A 63 2.18 -26.86 6.61
N LEU A 64 2.61 -26.89 7.86
CA LEU A 64 3.08 -25.75 8.60
C LEU A 64 4.38 -25.18 7.99
N ALA A 65 5.29 -26.03 7.56
CA ALA A 65 6.51 -25.60 6.87
C ALA A 65 6.19 -24.93 5.53
N GLU A 66 5.28 -25.49 4.73
CA GLU A 66 4.83 -24.91 3.45
C GLU A 66 4.13 -23.53 3.65
N ASN A 67 3.23 -23.42 4.62
CA ASN A 67 2.57 -22.17 4.92
C ASN A 67 3.55 -21.10 5.47
N ARG A 68 4.53 -21.49 6.27
CA ARG A 68 5.59 -20.56 6.76
C ARG A 68 6.47 -20.05 5.60
N GLU A 69 6.82 -20.88 4.63
CA GLU A 69 7.61 -20.47 3.47
C GLU A 69 6.80 -19.51 2.59
N THR A 70 5.53 -19.83 2.35
CA THR A 70 4.61 -18.95 1.62
C THR A 70 4.47 -17.59 2.32
N PHE A 71 4.24 -17.59 3.63
CA PHE A 71 4.15 -16.38 4.43
C PHE A 71 5.43 -15.54 4.35
N LYS A 72 6.59 -16.17 4.48
CA LYS A 72 7.90 -15.50 4.40
C LYS A 72 8.11 -14.83 3.04
N THR A 73 7.77 -15.53 1.96
CA THR A 73 7.89 -15.01 0.59
C THR A 73 6.95 -13.81 0.37
N MET A 74 5.68 -13.95 0.73
CA MET A 74 4.71 -12.86 0.60
C MET A 74 5.05 -11.66 1.49
N LYS A 75 5.53 -11.91 2.71
CA LYS A 75 5.96 -10.85 3.62
C LYS A 75 7.14 -10.07 3.06
N ALA A 76 8.14 -10.76 2.47
CA ALA A 76 9.27 -10.12 1.83
C ALA A 76 8.85 -9.27 0.62
N GLN A 77 7.90 -9.76 -0.18
CA GLN A 77 7.32 -8.97 -1.28
C GLN A 77 6.62 -7.72 -0.77
N TRP A 78 5.75 -7.85 0.23
CA TRP A 78 5.05 -6.71 0.84
C TRP A 78 6.02 -5.67 1.42
N GLU A 79 7.05 -6.09 2.14
CA GLU A 79 8.06 -5.19 2.69
C GLU A 79 8.84 -4.46 1.58
N ASN A 80 9.14 -5.11 0.47
CA ASN A 80 9.80 -4.50 -0.67
C ASN A 80 8.88 -3.49 -1.38
N GLU A 81 7.61 -3.82 -1.58
CA GLU A 81 6.61 -2.90 -2.15
C GLU A 81 6.44 -1.67 -1.24
N LYS A 82 6.32 -1.88 0.07
CA LYS A 82 6.21 -0.79 1.05
C LYS A 82 7.42 0.14 1.01
N LYS A 83 8.64 -0.41 0.91
CA LYS A 83 9.87 0.39 0.77
C LYS A 83 9.88 1.20 -0.52
N ALA A 84 9.53 0.59 -1.65
CA ALA A 84 9.49 1.26 -2.95
C ALA A 84 8.50 2.43 -2.95
N ILE A 85 7.29 2.23 -2.41
CA ILE A 85 6.30 3.29 -2.27
C ILE A 85 6.79 4.40 -1.33
N GLY A 86 7.41 4.05 -0.22
CA GLY A 86 8.00 5.01 0.72
C GLY A 86 9.10 5.87 0.09
N GLN A 87 9.93 5.29 -0.78
CA GLN A 87 10.94 6.03 -1.53
C GLN A 87 10.32 7.04 -2.49
N VAL A 88 9.29 6.63 -3.25
CA VAL A 88 8.55 7.53 -4.14
C VAL A 88 7.92 8.70 -3.37
N GLN A 89 7.32 8.43 -2.21
CA GLN A 89 6.75 9.49 -1.36
C GLN A 89 7.81 10.47 -0.86
N GLN A 90 8.95 9.97 -0.37
CA GLN A 90 10.05 10.82 0.08
C GLN A 90 10.61 11.70 -1.06
N LEU A 91 10.68 11.17 -2.28
CA LEU A 91 11.12 11.96 -3.44
C LEU A 91 10.11 13.05 -3.77
N ARG A 92 8.80 12.77 -3.70
CA ARG A 92 7.75 13.79 -3.90
C ARG A 92 7.81 14.89 -2.84
N GLU A 93 7.98 14.54 -1.58
CA GLU A 93 8.15 15.50 -0.49
C GLU A 93 9.40 16.38 -0.69
N LYS A 94 10.52 15.79 -1.10
CA LYS A 94 11.74 16.55 -1.43
C LYS A 94 11.52 17.53 -2.58
N ILE A 95 10.83 17.11 -3.64
CA ILE A 95 10.48 17.98 -4.78
C ILE A 95 9.59 19.14 -4.32
N GLU A 96 8.63 18.86 -3.46
CA GLU A 96 7.74 19.91 -2.92
C GLU A 96 8.49 20.91 -2.03
N HIS A 97 9.38 20.43 -1.16
CA HIS A 97 10.27 21.28 -0.38
C HIS A 97 11.16 22.15 -1.29
N LEU A 98 11.76 21.54 -2.31
CA LEU A 98 12.62 22.24 -3.25
C LEU A 98 11.85 23.33 -4.02
N ASN A 99 10.61 23.07 -4.43
CA ASN A 99 9.76 24.05 -5.07
C ASN A 99 9.46 25.24 -4.14
N ARG A 100 9.17 24.98 -2.86
CA ARG A 100 8.98 26.03 -1.84
C ARG A 100 10.27 26.85 -1.64
N ASP A 101 11.42 26.20 -1.61
CA ASP A 101 12.71 26.89 -1.47
C ASP A 101 13.01 27.77 -2.68
N ILE A 102 12.67 27.30 -3.90
CA ILE A 102 12.79 28.11 -5.13
C ILE A 102 11.90 29.35 -5.05
N GLU A 103 10.63 29.20 -4.66
CA GLU A 103 9.70 30.34 -4.51
C GLU A 103 10.20 31.35 -3.47
N LEU A 104 10.72 30.87 -2.34
CA LEU A 104 11.29 31.73 -1.31
C LEU A 104 12.54 32.46 -1.81
N ALA A 105 13.44 31.78 -2.51
CA ALA A 105 14.63 32.40 -3.07
C ALA A 105 14.28 33.44 -4.16
N GLU A 106 13.28 33.20 -5.02
CA GLU A 106 12.78 34.15 -6.00
C GLU A 106 12.15 35.40 -5.30
N LYS A 107 11.36 35.21 -4.23
CA LYS A 107 10.78 36.32 -3.43
C LYS A 107 11.83 37.15 -2.72
N ASN A 108 12.92 36.52 -2.27
CA ASN A 108 14.02 37.23 -1.58
C ASN A 108 15.03 37.88 -2.55
N GLY A 109 14.85 37.71 -3.87
CA GLY A 109 15.77 38.23 -4.88
C GLY A 109 17.05 37.42 -5.05
N GLU A 110 17.13 36.21 -4.47
CA GLU A 110 18.28 35.30 -4.57
C GLU A 110 18.22 34.49 -5.88
N TYR A 111 18.22 35.16 -7.02
CA TYR A 111 17.99 34.55 -8.34
C TYR A 111 19.04 33.51 -8.73
N GLU A 112 20.27 33.67 -8.32
CA GLU A 112 21.34 32.70 -8.59
C GLU A 112 21.06 31.37 -7.89
N LYS A 113 20.65 31.41 -6.64
CA LYS A 113 20.27 30.26 -5.85
C LYS A 113 19.02 29.59 -6.41
N ALA A 114 17.98 30.39 -6.72
CA ALA A 114 16.76 29.89 -7.34
C ALA A 114 17.04 29.19 -8.68
N ALA A 115 17.91 29.77 -9.53
CA ALA A 115 18.31 29.17 -10.81
C ALA A 115 19.04 27.83 -10.61
N LYS A 116 19.97 27.75 -9.65
CA LYS A 116 20.68 26.50 -9.34
C LYS A 116 19.74 25.38 -8.92
N LEU A 117 18.81 25.66 -8.01
CA LEU A 117 17.81 24.69 -7.54
C LEU A 117 16.85 24.29 -8.66
N LYS A 118 16.38 25.24 -9.47
CA LYS A 118 15.38 25.04 -10.53
C LYS A 118 15.93 24.28 -11.74
N TYR A 119 17.17 24.55 -12.15
CA TYR A 119 17.78 23.97 -13.34
C TYR A 119 18.80 22.87 -13.05
N GLY A 120 19.29 22.77 -11.80
CA GLY A 120 20.18 21.71 -11.34
C GLY A 120 19.43 20.60 -10.60
N ASP A 121 19.02 20.87 -9.37
CA ASP A 121 18.55 19.84 -8.45
C ASP A 121 17.13 19.32 -8.78
N LEU A 122 16.22 20.20 -9.19
CA LEU A 122 14.83 19.83 -9.47
C LEU A 122 14.68 18.83 -10.64
N PRO A 123 15.36 19.00 -11.79
CA PRO A 123 15.27 18.04 -12.88
C PRO A 123 15.83 16.66 -12.51
N GLU A 124 16.88 16.62 -11.69
CA GLU A 124 17.49 15.37 -11.23
C GLU A 124 16.53 14.58 -10.33
N LEU A 125 15.92 15.24 -9.35
CA LEU A 125 14.91 14.61 -8.48
C LEU A 125 13.68 14.14 -9.26
N LYS A 126 13.21 14.92 -10.26
CA LYS A 126 12.10 14.52 -11.13
C LYS A 126 12.46 13.29 -11.96
N LYS A 127 13.68 13.19 -12.47
CA LYS A 127 14.15 12.04 -13.22
C LYS A 127 14.23 10.78 -12.33
N GLN A 128 14.72 10.92 -11.09
CA GLN A 128 14.74 9.84 -10.13
C GLN A 128 13.31 9.37 -9.81
N LEU A 129 12.39 10.30 -9.55
CA LEU A 129 10.99 9.99 -9.30
C LEU A 129 10.36 9.20 -10.47
N GLU A 130 10.58 9.64 -11.70
CA GLU A 130 10.06 8.95 -12.90
C GLU A 130 10.63 7.53 -13.05
N GLN A 131 11.91 7.32 -12.71
CA GLN A 131 12.54 6.01 -12.73
C GLN A 131 11.94 5.08 -11.67
N ASP A 132 11.80 5.56 -10.43
CA ASP A 132 11.25 4.77 -9.33
C ASP A 132 9.76 4.46 -9.55
N GLU A 133 8.99 5.41 -10.09
CA GLU A 133 7.59 5.18 -10.46
C GLU A 133 7.45 4.12 -11.58
N LYS A 134 8.33 4.15 -12.59
CA LYS A 134 8.34 3.12 -13.64
C LYS A 134 8.72 1.75 -13.09
N GLN A 135 9.68 1.67 -12.17
CA GLN A 135 10.05 0.40 -11.52
C GLN A 135 8.89 -0.15 -10.69
N THR A 136 8.21 0.71 -9.93
CA THR A 136 7.05 0.33 -9.12
C THR A 136 5.87 -0.09 -10.00
N GLN A 137 5.67 0.53 -11.17
CA GLN A 137 4.61 0.14 -12.12
C GLN A 137 4.92 -1.15 -12.88
N ASN A 138 6.19 -1.43 -13.18
CA ASN A 138 6.62 -2.63 -13.91
C ASN A 138 6.66 -3.89 -13.02
N ALA A 139 6.68 -3.74 -11.70
CA ALA A 139 6.52 -4.84 -10.75
C ALA A 139 5.09 -5.45 -10.75
N LYS A 140 4.36 -5.34 -11.86
CA LYS A 140 2.96 -5.76 -12.11
C LYS A 140 2.76 -7.27 -12.11
N GLY A 141 3.08 -7.96 -11.01
CA GLY A 141 2.76 -9.38 -10.88
C GLY A 141 1.89 -9.69 -9.66
N SER A 142 2.04 -8.95 -8.61
CA SER A 142 1.36 -9.21 -7.33
C SER A 142 1.48 -7.94 -6.48
N ASN A 143 0.72 -6.89 -6.82
CA ASN A 143 0.65 -5.71 -5.97
C ASN A 143 -0.19 -6.04 -4.73
N LEU A 144 0.47 -6.37 -3.63
CA LEU A 144 -0.13 -6.52 -2.30
C LEU A 144 -0.54 -5.15 -1.72
N LEU A 145 0.07 -4.06 -2.22
CA LEU A 145 -0.22 -2.69 -1.77
C LEU A 145 -0.83 -1.85 -2.90
N ARG A 146 -1.93 -1.19 -2.58
CA ARG A 146 -2.53 -0.16 -3.43
C ARG A 146 -1.96 1.20 -3.06
N ASN A 147 -1.48 1.95 -4.05
CA ASN A 147 -0.88 3.27 -3.82
C ASN A 147 -1.59 4.42 -4.53
N LYS A 148 -2.77 4.18 -5.07
CA LYS A 148 -3.56 5.18 -5.79
C LYS A 148 -4.99 5.20 -5.28
N VAL A 149 -5.51 6.40 -5.09
CA VAL A 149 -6.94 6.62 -4.88
C VAL A 149 -7.66 6.27 -6.18
N THR A 150 -8.56 5.30 -6.14
CA THR A 150 -9.41 4.92 -7.26
C THR A 150 -10.85 5.40 -7.03
N GLU A 151 -11.64 5.41 -8.09
CA GLU A 151 -13.07 5.73 -8.00
C GLU A 151 -13.80 4.79 -7.04
N GLU A 152 -13.33 3.53 -6.92
CA GLU A 152 -13.88 2.54 -6.01
C GLU A 152 -13.66 2.91 -4.53
N GLU A 153 -12.48 3.45 -4.17
CA GLU A 153 -12.22 3.91 -2.80
C GLU A 153 -13.06 5.13 -2.46
N ILE A 154 -13.17 6.07 -3.39
CA ILE A 154 -14.05 7.24 -3.23
C ILE A 154 -15.51 6.79 -3.08
N ALA A 155 -15.95 5.84 -3.91
CA ALA A 155 -17.31 5.30 -3.82
C ALA A 155 -17.59 4.60 -2.48
N LYS A 156 -16.61 3.87 -1.91
CA LYS A 156 -16.72 3.26 -0.56
C LYS A 156 -16.84 4.33 0.55
N ILE A 157 -16.15 5.46 0.42
CA ILE A 157 -16.25 6.55 1.40
C ILE A 157 -17.63 7.19 1.30
N ILE A 158 -18.11 7.43 0.08
CA ILE A 158 -19.47 7.95 -0.17
C ILE A 158 -20.52 6.99 0.38
N GLU A 159 -20.36 5.68 0.17
CA GLU A 159 -21.24 4.66 0.77
C GLU A 159 -21.27 4.77 2.29
N ARG A 160 -20.10 4.92 2.93
CA ARG A 160 -20.01 5.08 4.39
C ARG A 160 -20.70 6.36 4.89
N TRP A 161 -20.60 7.45 4.15
CA TRP A 161 -21.20 8.73 4.53
C TRP A 161 -22.70 8.80 4.25
N THR A 162 -23.15 8.20 3.15
CA THR A 162 -24.54 8.33 2.66
C THR A 162 -25.39 7.09 2.92
N GLY A 163 -24.75 5.93 3.15
CA GLY A 163 -25.44 4.64 3.23
C GLY A 163 -25.92 4.11 1.87
N ILE A 164 -25.52 4.72 0.75
CA ILE A 164 -25.91 4.29 -0.59
C ILE A 164 -24.89 3.24 -1.09
N PRO A 165 -25.30 2.00 -1.45
CA PRO A 165 -24.38 0.96 -1.90
C PRO A 165 -23.54 1.37 -3.12
N VAL A 166 -22.24 1.03 -3.13
CA VAL A 166 -21.30 1.32 -4.23
C VAL A 166 -21.85 0.86 -5.58
N SER A 167 -22.51 -0.28 -5.64
CA SER A 167 -23.13 -0.81 -6.87
C SER A 167 -24.06 0.21 -7.53
N ARG A 168 -24.87 0.92 -6.76
CA ARG A 168 -25.78 1.96 -7.29
C ARG A 168 -25.06 3.22 -7.73
N LEU A 169 -23.92 3.54 -7.13
CA LEU A 169 -23.11 4.71 -7.51
C LEU A 169 -22.38 4.48 -8.83
N MET A 170 -21.97 3.23 -9.09
CA MET A 170 -21.23 2.85 -10.30
C MET A 170 -22.15 2.51 -11.51
N GLU A 171 -23.38 2.07 -11.26
CA GLU A 171 -24.36 1.75 -12.32
C GLU A 171 -24.87 2.99 -13.05
N SER A 172 -24.90 4.16 -12.41
CA SER A 172 -25.48 5.37 -13.01
C SER A 172 -24.69 5.92 -14.20
N GLU A 173 -23.43 5.54 -14.39
CA GLU A 173 -22.63 5.96 -15.54
C GLU A 173 -22.71 4.98 -16.74
N ARG A 174 -23.03 3.70 -16.51
CA ARG A 174 -23.14 2.71 -17.59
C ARG A 174 -24.48 2.75 -18.33
N GLU A 175 -25.53 3.26 -17.72
CA GLU A 175 -26.85 3.39 -18.36
C GLU A 175 -27.04 4.69 -19.18
N LYS A 176 -26.05 5.60 -19.20
CA LYS A 176 -26.11 6.87 -19.94
C LYS A 176 -25.33 6.87 -21.26
N LEU A 177 -24.80 5.74 -21.68
CA LEU A 177 -24.19 5.49 -23.00
C LEU A 177 -25.00 4.46 -23.76
#